data_1d66ad6da377d8374e07aeca9a8f68f7
#
_entry.id   1d66ad6da377d8374e07aeca9a8f68f7
#
_cell.length_a   1.000
_cell.length_b   1.000
_cell.length_c   1.000
_cell.angle_alpha   90.00
_cell.angle_beta   90.00
_cell.angle_gamma   90.00
#
_symmetry.space_group_name_H-M   'P 1'
#
loop_
_entity.id
_entity.type
_entity.pdbx_description
1 polymer ?
#
loop_
_entity_poly.entity_id
_entity_poly.type
_entity_poly.pdbx_seq_one_letter_code
_entity_poly.pdbx_strand_id
1 'polypeptide(L)'
;MTTSPLANPSFCRLFVAHVCSLLGVGLLTVALSLAAYRLGGAAAGGQVLGLLLALKMVAYVVLAPLAETLLANVSRKRAMVSLDLGRMLLLLPMAFVTETWQVVALVFAFFVLAAGFTPLFQSVIPNLLPE
;
A
#
# COMPACT_ATOMS: atom_id res chain seq x y z
N MET A 1 31.78 -15.99 -0.31
CA MET A 1 30.60 -16.73 -0.81
C MET A 1 29.39 -15.81 -0.75
N THR A 2 28.97 -15.35 -1.90
CA THR A 2 27.75 -14.53 -2.03
C THR A 2 26.54 -15.46 -1.88
N THR A 3 26.04 -15.63 -0.68
CA THR A 3 24.78 -16.30 -0.48
C THR A 3 23.69 -15.42 -1.11
N SER A 4 22.99 -15.96 -2.11
CA SER A 4 21.88 -15.27 -2.75
C SER A 4 20.91 -14.78 -1.68
N PRO A 5 20.45 -13.52 -1.73
CA PRO A 5 19.43 -13.01 -0.80
C PRO A 5 18.19 -13.90 -0.73
N LEU A 6 17.87 -14.58 -1.82
CA LEU A 6 16.77 -15.51 -1.93
C LEU A 6 16.95 -16.81 -1.14
N ALA A 7 18.16 -17.09 -0.68
CA ALA A 7 18.42 -18.26 0.16
C ALA A 7 17.92 -18.08 1.61
N ASN A 8 17.67 -16.84 2.03
CA ASN A 8 17.15 -16.56 3.36
C ASN A 8 15.60 -16.69 3.36
N PRO A 9 15.04 -17.67 4.10
CA PRO A 9 13.60 -17.90 4.10
C PRO A 9 12.79 -16.71 4.63
N SER A 10 13.33 -15.95 5.57
CA SER A 10 12.69 -14.75 6.10
C SER A 10 12.60 -13.65 5.05
N PHE A 11 13.68 -13.45 4.28
CA PHE A 11 13.70 -12.50 3.17
C PHE A 11 12.71 -12.92 2.08
N CYS A 12 12.69 -14.20 1.70
CA CYS A 12 11.76 -14.72 0.70
C CYS A 12 10.29 -14.46 1.09
N ARG A 13 9.93 -14.73 2.33
CA ARG A 13 8.57 -14.50 2.83
C ARG A 13 8.18 -13.03 2.75
N LEU A 14 9.07 -12.13 3.18
CA LEU A 14 8.84 -10.70 3.10
C LEU A 14 8.76 -10.21 1.66
N PHE A 15 9.63 -10.71 0.80
CA PHE A 15 9.66 -10.35 -0.62
C PHE A 15 8.34 -10.76 -1.30
N VAL A 16 7.91 -12.00 -1.10
CA VAL A 16 6.65 -12.50 -1.67
C VAL A 16 5.46 -11.70 -1.14
N ALA A 17 5.42 -11.43 0.16
CA ALA A 17 4.36 -10.63 0.76
C ALA A 17 4.32 -9.21 0.16
N HIS A 18 5.49 -8.59 -0.05
CA HIS A 18 5.57 -7.26 -0.65
C HIS A 18 5.12 -7.26 -2.11
N VAL A 19 5.54 -8.24 -2.91
CA VAL A 19 5.11 -8.39 -4.30
C VAL A 19 3.59 -8.58 -4.37
N CYS A 20 3.03 -9.45 -3.54
CA CYS A 20 1.57 -9.64 -3.46
C CYS A 20 0.85 -8.34 -3.08
N SER A 21 1.41 -7.58 -2.15
CA SER A 21 0.86 -6.28 -1.75
C SER A 21 0.86 -5.28 -2.91
N LEU A 22 1.96 -5.18 -3.65
CA LEU A 22 2.05 -4.29 -4.82
C LEU A 22 1.08 -4.68 -5.93
N LEU A 23 0.94 -5.98 -6.20
CA LEU A 23 -0.04 -6.50 -7.15
C LEU A 23 -1.47 -6.14 -6.71
N GLY A 24 -1.77 -6.30 -5.43
CA GLY A 24 -3.06 -5.93 -4.85
C GLY A 24 -3.39 -4.45 -5.04
N VAL A 25 -2.42 -3.58 -4.76
CA VAL A 25 -2.57 -2.12 -4.97
C VAL A 25 -2.81 -1.80 -6.45
N GLY A 26 -2.05 -2.42 -7.34
CA GLY A 26 -2.22 -2.24 -8.78
C GLY A 26 -3.60 -2.67 -9.26
N LEU A 27 -4.04 -3.86 -8.86
CA LEU A 27 -5.36 -4.39 -9.21
C LEU A 27 -6.48 -3.51 -8.66
N LEU A 28 -6.36 -3.03 -7.43
CA LEU A 28 -7.32 -2.12 -6.81
C LEU A 28 -7.45 -0.82 -7.61
N THR A 29 -6.33 -0.23 -8.02
CA THR A 29 -6.31 1.01 -8.81
C THR A 29 -7.04 0.81 -10.14
N VAL A 30 -6.76 -0.30 -10.84
CA VAL A 30 -7.42 -0.63 -12.11
C VAL A 30 -8.92 -0.89 -11.90
N ALA A 31 -9.26 -1.66 -10.88
CA ALA A 31 -10.67 -2.00 -10.58
C ALA A 31 -11.49 -0.74 -10.27
N LEU A 32 -10.95 0.19 -9.50
CA LEU A 32 -11.63 1.44 -9.16
C LEU A 32 -11.80 2.35 -10.39
N SER A 33 -10.77 2.43 -11.23
CA SER A 33 -10.84 3.21 -12.47
C SER A 33 -11.88 2.64 -13.43
N LEU A 34 -11.96 1.31 -13.53
CA LEU A 34 -12.94 0.62 -14.35
C LEU A 34 -14.37 0.81 -13.79
N ALA A 35 -14.53 0.76 -12.47
CA ALA A 35 -15.81 1.03 -11.83
C ALA A 35 -16.28 2.47 -12.12
N ALA A 36 -15.38 3.44 -12.01
CA ALA A 36 -15.67 4.83 -12.36
C ALA A 36 -16.04 5.01 -13.84
N TYR A 37 -15.34 4.29 -14.73
CA TYR A 37 -15.64 4.28 -16.16
C TYR A 37 -17.06 3.78 -16.42
N ARG A 38 -17.47 2.69 -15.75
CA ARG A 38 -18.84 2.13 -15.90
C ARG A 38 -19.91 3.10 -15.42
N LEU A 39 -19.64 3.89 -14.40
CA LEU A 39 -20.59 4.83 -13.82
C LEU A 39 -20.70 6.15 -14.58
N GLY A 40 -19.61 6.65 -15.13
CA GLY A 40 -19.55 8.00 -15.71
C GLY A 40 -18.85 8.11 -17.06
N GLY A 41 -18.49 6.98 -17.70
CA GLY A 41 -17.82 6.95 -18.99
C GLY A 41 -16.33 7.21 -18.93
N ALA A 42 -15.70 7.41 -20.09
CA ALA A 42 -14.24 7.53 -20.21
C ALA A 42 -13.67 8.73 -19.44
N ALA A 43 -14.35 9.87 -19.45
CA ALA A 43 -13.91 11.07 -18.74
C ALA A 43 -13.88 10.84 -17.22
N ALA A 44 -14.91 10.23 -16.67
CA ALA A 44 -14.99 9.93 -15.23
C ALA A 44 -13.93 8.91 -14.81
N GLY A 45 -13.72 7.86 -15.60
CA GLY A 45 -12.67 6.88 -15.34
C GLY A 45 -11.28 7.50 -15.31
N GLY A 46 -10.97 8.37 -16.27
CA GLY A 46 -9.71 9.09 -16.34
C GLY A 46 -9.51 10.06 -15.18
N GLN A 47 -10.54 10.79 -14.79
CA GLN A 47 -10.49 11.72 -13.65
C GLN A 47 -10.25 10.97 -12.33
N VAL A 48 -10.94 9.86 -12.11
CA VAL A 48 -10.74 9.03 -10.91
C VAL A 48 -9.33 8.45 -10.88
N LEU A 49 -8.85 7.91 -12.00
CA LEU A 49 -7.47 7.41 -12.08
C LEU A 49 -6.45 8.50 -11.76
N GLY A 50 -6.58 9.69 -12.36
CA GLY A 50 -5.71 10.82 -12.09
C GLY A 50 -5.73 11.24 -10.62
N LEU A 51 -6.92 11.31 -10.02
CA LEU A 51 -7.09 11.64 -8.61
C LEU A 51 -6.42 10.59 -7.71
N LEU A 52 -6.62 9.31 -7.98
CA LEU A 52 -6.02 8.22 -7.21
C LEU A 52 -4.49 8.26 -7.26
N LEU A 53 -3.93 8.51 -8.45
CA LEU A 53 -2.48 8.65 -8.61
C LEU A 53 -1.94 9.87 -7.87
N ALA A 54 -2.64 11.01 -7.92
CA ALA A 54 -2.27 12.21 -7.18
C ALA A 54 -2.32 11.97 -5.66
N LEU A 55 -3.38 11.35 -5.16
CA LEU A 55 -3.50 10.99 -3.74
C LEU A 55 -2.40 10.03 -3.31
N LYS A 56 -2.08 9.05 -4.14
CA LYS A 56 -0.97 8.14 -3.90
C LYS A 56 0.36 8.89 -3.75
N MET A 57 0.66 9.80 -4.67
CA MET A 57 1.89 10.59 -4.62
C MET A 57 1.95 11.45 -3.36
N VAL A 58 0.87 12.14 -3.02
CA VAL A 58 0.79 12.94 -1.78
C VAL A 58 1.01 12.07 -0.55
N ALA A 59 0.35 10.91 -0.48
CA ALA A 59 0.51 9.99 0.64
C ALA A 59 1.96 9.53 0.79
N TYR A 60 2.61 9.14 -0.30
CA TYR A 60 3.99 8.66 -0.25
C TYR A 60 5.00 9.77 0.08
N VAL A 61 4.82 10.97 -0.47
CA VAL A 61 5.75 12.08 -0.26
C VAL A 61 5.64 12.67 1.15
N VAL A 62 4.41 12.85 1.63
CA VAL A 62 4.17 13.51 2.93
C VAL A 62 4.18 12.53 4.09
N LEU A 63 3.55 11.36 3.90
CA LEU A 63 3.27 10.46 5.00
C LEU A 63 4.37 9.41 5.23
N ALA A 64 5.18 9.08 4.21
CA ALA A 64 6.25 8.11 4.40
C ALA A 64 7.30 8.60 5.42
N PRO A 65 7.85 9.84 5.33
CA PRO A 65 8.75 10.36 6.36
C PRO A 65 8.09 10.50 7.73
N LEU A 66 6.81 10.89 7.74
CA LEU A 66 6.06 11.04 8.98
C LEU A 66 5.82 9.67 9.66
N ALA A 67 5.55 8.64 8.87
CA ALA A 67 5.39 7.29 9.38
C ALA A 67 6.68 6.76 10.01
N GLU A 68 7.84 7.03 9.42
CA GLU A 68 9.14 6.66 10.01
C GLU A 68 9.31 7.24 11.41
N THR A 69 8.98 8.53 11.59
CA THR A 69 9.07 9.20 12.88
C THR A 69 8.07 8.65 13.89
N LEU A 70 6.83 8.46 13.49
CA LEU A 70 5.76 7.98 14.37
C LEU A 70 5.95 6.54 14.79
N LEU A 71 6.50 5.71 13.91
CA LEU A 71 6.69 4.27 14.15
C LEU A 71 8.08 3.92 14.67
N ALA A 72 8.94 4.91 14.90
CA ALA A 72 10.31 4.69 15.38
C ALA A 72 10.37 3.90 16.69
N ASN A 73 9.40 4.09 17.57
CA ASN A 73 9.31 3.44 18.88
C ASN A 73 8.53 2.11 18.88
N VAL A 74 7.99 1.71 17.73
CA VAL A 74 7.21 0.47 17.60
C VAL A 74 8.10 -0.58 16.94
N SER A 75 7.98 -1.85 17.37
CA SER A 75 8.72 -2.91 16.70
C SER A 75 8.29 -3.00 15.24
N ARG A 76 9.28 -3.08 14.34
CA ARG A 76 9.05 -3.08 12.88
C ARG A 76 8.05 -4.16 12.46
N LYS A 77 8.18 -5.36 13.02
CA LYS A 77 7.26 -6.47 12.75
C LYS A 77 5.81 -6.12 13.10
N ARG A 78 5.58 -5.58 14.30
CA ARG A 78 4.24 -5.19 14.75
C ARG A 78 3.66 -4.07 13.89
N ALA A 79 4.48 -3.08 13.55
CA ALA A 79 4.07 -1.98 12.71
C ALA A 79 3.65 -2.48 11.32
N MET A 80 4.46 -3.34 10.68
CA MET A 80 4.15 -3.91 9.37
C MET A 80 2.88 -4.75 9.39
N VAL A 81 2.70 -5.61 10.38
CA VAL A 81 1.50 -6.43 10.54
C VAL A 81 0.26 -5.57 10.77
N SER A 82 0.36 -4.55 11.62
CA SER A 82 -0.74 -3.63 11.89
C SER A 82 -1.16 -2.85 10.65
N LEU A 83 -0.21 -2.36 9.86
CA LEU A 83 -0.49 -1.65 8.62
C LEU A 83 -1.15 -2.55 7.58
N ASP A 84 -0.67 -3.77 7.45
CA ASP A 84 -1.23 -4.76 6.52
C ASP A 84 -2.65 -5.17 6.92
N LEU A 85 -2.86 -5.42 8.21
CA LEU A 85 -4.18 -5.73 8.76
C LEU A 85 -5.16 -4.56 8.55
N GLY A 86 -4.71 -3.33 8.78
CA GLY A 86 -5.49 -2.12 8.52
C GLY A 86 -5.91 -2.01 7.06
N ARG A 87 -5.02 -2.30 6.12
CA ARG A 87 -5.35 -2.32 4.69
C ARG A 87 -6.39 -3.39 4.35
N MET A 88 -6.26 -4.58 4.92
CA MET A 88 -7.27 -5.63 4.75
C MET A 88 -8.64 -5.20 5.26
N LEU A 89 -8.68 -4.59 6.44
CA LEU A 89 -9.93 -4.11 7.02
C LEU A 89 -10.58 -2.99 6.19
N LEU A 90 -9.78 -2.14 5.53
CA LEU A 90 -10.30 -1.09 4.65
C LEU A 90 -10.95 -1.64 3.37
N LEU A 91 -10.56 -2.83 2.93
CA LEU A 91 -11.18 -3.46 1.76
C LEU A 91 -12.62 -3.90 2.01
N LEU A 92 -12.97 -4.24 3.25
CA LEU A 92 -14.33 -4.67 3.59
C LEU A 92 -15.37 -3.58 3.33
N PRO A 93 -15.24 -2.34 3.86
CA PRO A 93 -16.19 -1.27 3.56
C PRO A 93 -16.18 -0.84 2.08
N MET A 94 -15.07 -1.05 1.35
CA MET A 94 -15.01 -0.77 -0.08
C MET A 94 -16.02 -1.59 -0.90
N ALA A 95 -16.36 -2.80 -0.45
CA ALA A 95 -17.36 -3.64 -1.11
C ALA A 95 -18.78 -3.07 -1.00
N PHE A 96 -19.04 -2.20 -0.03
CA PHE A 96 -20.36 -1.60 0.25
C PHE A 96 -20.44 -0.12 -0.13
N VAL A 97 -19.47 0.40 -0.86
CA VAL A 97 -19.43 1.81 -1.25
C VAL A 97 -20.52 2.11 -2.29
N THR A 98 -21.27 3.17 -2.07
CA THR A 98 -22.34 3.64 -2.96
C THR A 98 -22.03 4.99 -3.60
N GLU A 99 -21.12 5.79 -3.01
CA GLU A 99 -20.79 7.15 -3.46
C GLU A 99 -19.30 7.31 -3.73
N THR A 100 -18.97 8.20 -4.68
CA THR A 100 -17.59 8.44 -5.12
C THR A 100 -16.70 9.00 -4.00
N TRP A 101 -17.22 9.88 -3.14
CA TRP A 101 -16.44 10.46 -2.04
C TRP A 101 -16.00 9.40 -1.02
N GLN A 102 -16.83 8.37 -0.80
CA GLN A 102 -16.48 7.24 0.06
C GLN A 102 -15.32 6.44 -0.53
N VAL A 103 -15.32 6.20 -1.83
CA VAL A 103 -14.22 5.54 -2.54
C VAL A 103 -12.93 6.33 -2.36
N VAL A 104 -12.96 7.63 -2.59
CA VAL A 104 -11.79 8.51 -2.46
C VAL A 104 -11.24 8.49 -1.03
N ALA A 105 -12.10 8.59 -0.02
CA ALA A 105 -11.69 8.57 1.38
C ALA A 105 -11.05 7.23 1.77
N LEU A 106 -11.65 6.12 1.39
CA LEU A 106 -11.13 4.78 1.70
C LEU A 106 -9.82 4.50 0.97
N VAL A 107 -9.70 4.89 -0.29
CA VAL A 107 -8.47 4.73 -1.07
C VAL A 107 -7.36 5.60 -0.50
N PHE A 108 -7.66 6.82 -0.10
CA PHE A 108 -6.68 7.68 0.57
C PHE A 108 -6.15 7.03 1.86
N ALA A 109 -7.05 6.53 2.71
CA ALA A 109 -6.66 5.79 3.92
C ALA A 109 -5.81 4.56 3.59
N PHE A 110 -6.16 3.81 2.55
CA PHE A 110 -5.39 2.68 2.08
C PHE A 110 -3.96 3.08 1.67
N PHE A 111 -3.82 4.15 0.91
CA PHE A 111 -2.49 4.64 0.50
C PHE A 111 -1.68 5.20 1.66
N VAL A 112 -2.32 5.80 2.65
CA VAL A 112 -1.66 6.24 3.89
C VAL A 112 -1.00 5.05 4.59
N LEU A 113 -1.72 3.95 4.75
CA LEU A 113 -1.20 2.73 5.34
C LEU A 113 -0.11 2.08 4.48
N ALA A 114 -0.29 2.08 3.16
CA ALA A 114 0.72 1.56 2.22
C ALA A 114 2.01 2.40 2.24
N ALA A 115 1.89 3.72 2.34
CA ALA A 115 3.03 4.63 2.44
C ALA A 115 3.85 4.39 3.72
N GLY A 116 3.18 4.07 4.84
CA GLY A 116 3.86 3.70 6.08
C GLY A 116 4.57 2.35 6.00
N PHE A 117 4.03 1.40 5.23
CA PHE A 117 4.60 0.07 5.08
C PHE A 117 5.93 0.07 4.31
N THR A 118 6.03 0.84 3.25
CA THR A 118 7.20 0.84 2.36
C THR A 118 8.52 1.17 3.06
N PRO A 119 8.65 2.29 3.82
CA PRO A 119 9.89 2.58 4.53
C PRO A 119 10.21 1.53 5.61
N LEU A 120 9.22 0.97 6.29
CA LEU A 120 9.43 -0.10 7.25
C LEU A 120 9.99 -1.35 6.59
N PHE A 121 9.44 -1.75 5.45
CA PHE A 121 9.94 -2.87 4.66
C PHE A 121 11.40 -2.66 4.25
N GLN A 122 11.72 -1.49 3.72
CA GLN A 122 13.09 -1.14 3.31
C GLN A 122 14.06 -1.14 4.48
N SER A 123 13.62 -0.73 5.66
CA SER A 123 14.46 -0.70 6.85
C SER A 123 14.78 -2.08 7.42
N VAL A 124 13.96 -3.08 7.10
CA VAL A 124 14.17 -4.47 7.57
C VAL A 124 15.14 -5.24 6.67
N ILE A 125 15.21 -4.90 5.39
CA ILE A 125 16.06 -5.61 4.41
C ILE A 125 17.52 -5.70 4.85
N PRO A 126 18.20 -4.61 5.26
CA PRO A 126 19.59 -4.68 5.69
C PRO A 126 19.83 -5.60 6.89
N ASN A 127 18.83 -5.73 7.76
CA ASN A 127 18.93 -6.58 8.94
C ASN A 127 18.77 -8.07 8.65
N LEU A 128 18.20 -8.41 7.49
CA LEU A 128 17.97 -9.80 7.07
C LEU A 128 19.08 -10.31 6.15
N LEU A 129 19.83 -9.41 5.52
CA LEU A 129 20.92 -9.76 4.63
C LEU A 129 22.23 -9.54 5.37
N PRO A 130 23.01 -10.60 5.65
CA PRO A 130 24.36 -10.45 6.17
C PRO A 130 25.25 -9.78 5.12
N GLU A 131 26.14 -8.87 5.56
CA GLU A 131 27.16 -8.26 4.71
C GLU A 131 28.14 -9.30 4.17
#